data_2e0c6c7f2d08d51ce6b8d9b8ec4b338a
#
_entry.id   2e0c6c7f2d08d51ce6b8d9b8ec4b338a
#
_cell.length_a   1.000
_cell.length_b   1.000
_cell.length_c   1.000
_cell.angle_alpha   90.00
_cell.angle_beta   90.00
_cell.angle_gamma   90.00
#
_symmetry.space_group_name_H-M   'P 1'
#
loop_
_entity.id
_entity.type
_entity.pdbx_description
1 polymer ?
#
loop_
_entity_poly.entity_id
_entity_poly.type
_entity_poly.pdbx_seq_one_letter_code
_entity_poly.pdbx_strand_id
1 'polypeptide(L)'
;MTTADVVVLPFGNRRLPRSLRGLPTICADDVTSCRRVVVIGSHADLAAVLTRLLRADRLDVEVAHVRRWWHVRRARTGTATRIPLIRDETGAVITKAAHWLPPDEDSATVHGEATVDDTLLFDGDVPGVLIEPIRAVPGLRASAMSSRMRAKRWVAGRAVQLGTDGALVVRDGMAGKRPVRRSTFYRHTEGWLSVR
;
A
#
# COMPACT_ATOMS: atom_id res chain seq x y z
N MET A 1 -5.98 27.67 -14.15
CA MET A 1 -5.01 27.25 -13.12
C MET A 1 -3.89 26.50 -13.80
N THR A 2 -2.66 26.97 -13.72
CA THR A 2 -1.52 26.28 -14.34
C THR A 2 -1.19 25.05 -13.51
N THR A 3 -1.37 23.87 -14.07
CA THR A 3 -1.02 22.60 -13.42
C THR A 3 0.50 22.58 -13.21
N ALA A 4 0.95 22.53 -11.96
CA ALA A 4 2.39 22.41 -11.66
C ALA A 4 2.91 21.08 -12.17
N ASP A 5 3.98 21.11 -12.97
CA ASP A 5 4.48 19.92 -13.69
C ASP A 5 4.98 18.85 -12.70
N VAL A 6 5.87 19.23 -11.76
CA VAL A 6 6.43 18.35 -10.74
C VAL A 6 6.40 19.08 -9.39
N VAL A 7 5.82 18.44 -8.39
CA VAL A 7 5.71 18.98 -7.03
C VAL A 7 6.29 18.02 -6.00
N VAL A 8 6.62 18.52 -4.82
CA VAL A 8 7.16 17.74 -3.72
C VAL A 8 6.20 17.75 -2.55
N LEU A 9 5.92 16.58 -2.00
CA LEU A 9 5.11 16.38 -0.80
C LEU A 9 5.96 15.70 0.29
N PRO A 10 6.55 16.48 1.21
CA PRO A 10 7.28 15.92 2.34
C PRO A 10 6.32 15.58 3.48
N PHE A 11 6.52 14.42 4.10
CA PHE A 11 5.82 13.99 5.31
C PHE A 11 6.74 14.09 6.54
N GLY A 12 6.18 14.62 7.65
CA GLY A 12 6.92 14.85 8.88
C GLY A 12 8.05 15.89 8.72
N ASN A 13 9.00 15.87 9.63
CA ASN A 13 10.12 16.86 9.67
C ASN A 13 11.29 16.47 8.77
N ARG A 14 11.03 15.86 7.61
CA ARG A 14 12.07 15.37 6.70
C ARG A 14 12.68 16.52 5.91
N ARG A 15 14.01 16.62 5.93
CA ARG A 15 14.74 17.62 5.13
C ARG A 15 14.61 17.32 3.65
N LEU A 16 14.26 18.33 2.88
CA LEU A 16 14.25 18.25 1.42
C LEU A 16 15.67 18.06 0.87
N PRO A 17 15.91 17.00 0.08
CA PRO A 17 17.17 16.84 -0.64
C PRO A 17 17.48 18.08 -1.50
N ARG A 18 18.75 18.46 -1.60
CA ARG A 18 19.17 19.66 -2.34
C ARG A 18 18.64 19.71 -3.78
N SER A 19 18.58 18.57 -4.46
CA SER A 19 18.10 18.46 -5.85
C SER A 19 16.58 18.64 -6.02
N LEU A 20 15.80 18.67 -4.92
CA LEU A 20 14.37 18.95 -4.93
C LEU A 20 13.99 20.33 -4.40
N ARG A 21 14.96 21.11 -3.87
CA ARG A 21 14.71 22.40 -3.23
C ARG A 21 14.13 23.47 -4.16
N GLY A 22 14.29 23.32 -5.46
CA GLY A 22 13.73 24.25 -6.45
C GLY A 22 12.34 23.89 -6.95
N LEU A 23 11.74 22.80 -6.45
CA LEU A 23 10.40 22.38 -6.84
C LEU A 23 9.35 22.92 -5.85
N PRO A 24 8.14 23.26 -6.33
CA PRO A 24 7.04 23.65 -5.46
C PRO A 24 6.72 22.55 -4.43
N THR A 25 6.53 22.94 -3.17
CA THR A 25 6.07 22.07 -2.11
C THR A 25 4.58 22.24 -1.95
N ILE A 26 3.86 21.14 -1.85
CA ILE A 26 2.39 21.15 -1.70
C ILE A 26 1.95 20.44 -0.41
N CYS A 27 0.72 20.66 0.00
CA CYS A 27 0.02 19.88 1.01
C CYS A 27 -0.62 18.62 0.40
N ALA A 28 -0.99 17.67 1.26
CA ALA A 28 -1.63 16.43 0.81
C ALA A 28 -2.97 16.69 0.10
N ASP A 29 -3.61 17.82 0.38
CA ASP A 29 -4.89 18.20 -0.22
C ASP A 29 -4.76 18.59 -1.70
N ASP A 30 -3.60 19.05 -2.12
CA ASP A 30 -3.35 19.59 -3.46
C ASP A 30 -2.79 18.55 -4.45
N VAL A 31 -2.63 17.28 -4.04
CA VAL A 31 -2.00 16.23 -4.88
C VAL A 31 -2.74 15.96 -6.20
N THR A 32 -4.00 16.34 -6.28
CA THR A 32 -4.83 16.16 -7.47
C THR A 32 -4.61 17.21 -8.55
N SER A 33 -3.89 18.28 -8.24
CA SER A 33 -3.69 19.44 -9.13
C SER A 33 -2.35 19.44 -9.87
N CYS A 34 -1.57 18.39 -9.76
CA CYS A 34 -0.25 18.28 -10.39
C CYS A 34 -0.18 17.13 -11.40
N ARG A 35 0.81 17.17 -12.30
CA ARG A 35 1.12 16.05 -13.19
C ARG A 35 1.94 14.98 -12.47
N ARG A 36 2.91 15.38 -11.66
CA ARG A 36 3.78 14.47 -10.90
C ARG A 36 3.97 14.93 -9.47
N VAL A 37 3.79 14.02 -8.52
CA VAL A 37 4.11 14.25 -7.11
C VAL A 37 5.29 13.39 -6.66
N VAL A 38 6.26 14.03 -5.99
CA VAL A 38 7.40 13.36 -5.34
C VAL A 38 7.10 13.24 -3.85
N VAL A 39 6.71 12.06 -3.42
CA VAL A 39 6.39 11.75 -2.02
C VAL A 39 7.67 11.43 -1.27
N ILE A 40 8.00 12.23 -0.24
CA ILE A 40 9.12 11.99 0.68
C ILE A 40 8.55 11.50 2.00
N GLY A 41 8.53 10.19 2.21
CA GLY A 41 7.85 9.61 3.36
C GLY A 41 8.05 8.11 3.52
N SER A 42 7.25 7.55 4.41
CA SER A 42 7.10 6.11 4.64
C SER A 42 6.22 5.47 3.55
N HIS A 43 6.04 4.16 3.65
CA HIS A 43 5.04 3.47 2.82
C HIS A 43 3.60 3.86 3.20
N ALA A 44 3.33 4.09 4.48
CA ALA A 44 2.03 4.58 4.92
C ALA A 44 1.70 5.97 4.35
N ASP A 45 2.70 6.87 4.26
CA ASP A 45 2.51 8.18 3.63
C ASP A 45 2.22 8.06 2.13
N LEU A 46 2.95 7.19 1.42
CA LEU A 46 2.66 6.88 0.02
C LEU A 46 1.26 6.28 -0.16
N ALA A 47 0.87 5.36 0.72
CA ALA A 47 -0.45 4.75 0.70
C ALA A 47 -1.57 5.79 0.91
N ALA A 48 -1.36 6.75 1.81
CA ALA A 48 -2.30 7.86 2.04
C ALA A 48 -2.46 8.73 0.78
N VAL A 49 -1.36 9.07 0.10
CA VAL A 49 -1.39 9.81 -1.17
C VAL A 49 -2.15 9.04 -2.25
N LEU A 50 -1.83 7.76 -2.45
CA LEU A 50 -2.49 6.93 -3.45
C LEU A 50 -3.98 6.71 -3.13
N THR A 51 -4.33 6.56 -1.84
CA THR A 51 -5.74 6.49 -1.40
C THR A 51 -6.50 7.78 -1.76
N ARG A 52 -5.85 8.93 -1.61
CA ARG A 52 -6.45 10.22 -1.96
C ARG A 52 -6.63 10.37 -3.47
N LEU A 53 -5.60 10.01 -4.25
CA LEU A 53 -5.68 10.02 -5.72
C LEU A 53 -6.76 9.06 -6.23
N LEU A 54 -6.86 7.86 -5.65
CA LEU A 54 -7.91 6.90 -5.96
C LEU A 54 -9.31 7.48 -5.71
N ARG A 55 -9.53 8.11 -4.54
CA ARG A 55 -10.83 8.72 -4.19
C ARG A 55 -11.21 9.90 -5.07
N ALA A 56 -10.22 10.58 -5.62
CA ALA A 56 -10.41 11.72 -6.52
C ALA A 56 -10.44 11.33 -8.00
N ASP A 57 -10.37 10.03 -8.32
CA ASP A 57 -10.27 9.51 -9.70
C ASP A 57 -9.10 10.13 -10.49
N ARG A 58 -7.93 10.29 -9.81
CA ARG A 58 -6.73 10.92 -10.34
C ARG A 58 -5.52 9.97 -10.33
N LEU A 59 -5.73 8.70 -10.69
CA LEU A 59 -4.64 7.72 -10.87
C LEU A 59 -3.77 7.98 -12.11
N ASP A 60 -4.09 9.03 -12.86
CA ASP A 60 -3.29 9.62 -13.94
C ASP A 60 -2.08 10.42 -13.42
N VAL A 61 -2.10 10.86 -12.17
CA VAL A 61 -0.97 11.56 -11.54
C VAL A 61 0.20 10.59 -11.36
N GLU A 62 1.37 11.01 -11.85
CA GLU A 62 2.61 10.24 -11.69
C GLU A 62 3.14 10.38 -10.25
N VAL A 63 3.41 9.26 -9.59
CA VAL A 63 3.87 9.26 -8.19
C VAL A 63 5.27 8.68 -8.08
N ALA A 64 6.20 9.49 -7.58
CA ALA A 64 7.56 9.08 -7.23
C ALA A 64 7.71 8.93 -5.72
N HIS A 65 8.24 7.82 -5.23
CA HIS A 65 8.47 7.57 -3.81
C HIS A 65 9.95 7.68 -3.45
N VAL A 66 10.31 8.67 -2.65
CA VAL A 66 11.68 8.91 -2.19
C VAL A 66 11.81 8.51 -0.72
N ARG A 67 12.40 7.33 -0.47
CA ARG A 67 12.76 6.85 0.87
C ARG A 67 14.21 7.11 1.21
N ARG A 68 15.08 7.13 0.17
CA ARG A 68 16.53 7.27 0.29
C ARG A 68 17.02 8.34 -0.68
N TRP A 69 18.05 9.08 -0.32
CA TRP A 69 18.56 10.24 -1.06
C TRP A 69 18.97 9.94 -2.52
N TRP A 70 19.40 8.71 -2.84
CA TRP A 70 19.79 8.33 -4.21
C TRP A 70 18.60 8.08 -5.17
N HIS A 71 17.40 8.00 -4.68
CA HIS A 71 16.19 7.91 -5.54
C HIS A 71 15.72 9.27 -6.06
N VAL A 72 16.28 10.37 -5.55
CA VAL A 72 15.80 11.73 -5.81
C VAL A 72 15.90 12.12 -7.29
N ARG A 73 17.03 11.80 -7.95
CA ARG A 73 17.21 12.13 -9.38
C ARG A 73 16.14 11.43 -10.23
N ARG A 74 15.92 10.14 -10.00
CA ARG A 74 14.89 9.35 -10.71
C ARG A 74 13.49 9.84 -10.41
N ALA A 75 13.20 10.28 -9.20
CA ALA A 75 11.91 10.82 -8.84
C ALA A 75 11.52 12.03 -9.70
N ARG A 76 12.51 12.87 -10.09
CA ARG A 76 12.30 14.05 -10.91
C ARG A 76 12.21 13.73 -12.40
N THR A 77 13.11 12.90 -12.93
CA THR A 77 13.29 12.70 -14.38
C THR A 77 12.98 11.28 -14.86
N GLY A 78 12.64 10.36 -13.97
CA GLY A 78 12.36 8.97 -14.30
C GLY A 78 11.07 8.82 -15.10
N THR A 79 10.93 7.65 -15.72
CA THR A 79 9.74 7.30 -16.50
C THR A 79 8.66 6.74 -15.57
N ALA A 80 7.42 7.17 -15.78
CA ALA A 80 6.26 6.61 -15.10
C ALA A 80 5.81 5.32 -15.79
N THR A 81 5.53 4.31 -15.01
CA THR A 81 5.00 3.03 -15.48
C THR A 81 3.76 2.67 -14.66
N ARG A 82 2.69 2.26 -15.32
CA ARG A 82 1.47 1.82 -14.65
C ARG A 82 1.69 0.44 -14.01
N ILE A 83 1.44 0.35 -12.71
CA ILE A 83 1.56 -0.88 -11.94
C ILE A 83 0.27 -1.16 -11.16
N PRO A 84 -0.01 -2.40 -10.76
CA PRO A 84 -1.18 -2.73 -9.97
C PRO A 84 -1.31 -1.87 -8.72
N LEU A 85 -2.52 -1.42 -8.43
CA LEU A 85 -2.90 -0.75 -7.19
C LEU A 85 -3.70 -1.74 -6.35
N ILE A 86 -3.26 -1.99 -5.13
CA ILE A 86 -3.95 -2.87 -4.20
C ILE A 86 -4.60 -2.03 -3.11
N ARG A 87 -5.89 -2.28 -2.91
CA ARG A 87 -6.67 -1.63 -1.86
C ARG A 87 -7.51 -2.63 -1.09
N ASP A 88 -7.97 -2.24 0.07
CA ASP A 88 -8.95 -3.01 0.82
C ASP A 88 -10.39 -2.62 0.47
N GLU A 89 -11.34 -3.27 1.14
CA GLU A 89 -12.79 -3.01 1.02
C GLU A 89 -13.19 -1.59 1.42
N THR A 90 -12.39 -0.90 2.24
CA THR A 90 -12.64 0.50 2.66
C THR A 90 -12.09 1.52 1.65
N GLY A 91 -11.36 1.04 0.65
CA GLY A 91 -10.66 1.87 -0.33
C GLY A 91 -9.28 2.34 0.14
N ALA A 92 -8.77 1.84 1.26
CA ALA A 92 -7.42 2.15 1.71
C ALA A 92 -6.39 1.35 0.89
N VAL A 93 -5.43 2.08 0.30
CA VAL A 93 -4.36 1.49 -0.52
C VAL A 93 -3.26 0.94 0.38
N ILE A 94 -2.63 -0.15 -0.04
CA ILE A 94 -1.37 -0.65 0.53
C ILE A 94 -0.25 -0.59 -0.50
N THR A 95 0.97 -0.27 -0.05
CA THR A 95 2.12 -0.07 -0.93
C THR A 95 3.30 -1.00 -0.64
N LYS A 96 3.38 -1.51 0.58
CA LYS A 96 4.43 -2.44 1.00
C LYS A 96 3.84 -3.76 1.44
N ALA A 97 3.02 -3.76 2.49
CA ALA A 97 2.44 -4.96 3.04
C ALA A 97 1.22 -4.66 3.90
N ALA A 98 0.28 -5.59 3.94
CA ALA A 98 -0.71 -5.68 4.99
C ALA A 98 -0.55 -6.99 5.75
N HIS A 99 -1.05 -7.00 6.98
CA HIS A 99 -1.10 -8.18 7.82
C HIS A 99 -2.49 -8.35 8.40
N TRP A 100 -2.92 -9.58 8.51
CA TRP A 100 -3.95 -9.99 9.45
C TRP A 100 -3.27 -10.65 10.63
N LEU A 101 -3.43 -10.06 11.79
CA LEU A 101 -2.81 -10.48 13.04
C LEU A 101 -3.88 -10.88 14.06
N PRO A 102 -3.54 -11.59 15.14
CA PRO A 102 -4.45 -11.86 16.23
C PRO A 102 -5.18 -10.60 16.71
N PRO A 103 -6.44 -10.71 17.18
CA PRO A 103 -7.27 -9.56 17.50
C PRO A 103 -6.76 -8.73 18.68
N ASP A 104 -6.01 -9.35 19.59
CA ASP A 104 -5.47 -8.77 20.81
C ASP A 104 -4.15 -9.44 21.23
N GLU A 105 -3.55 -8.96 22.32
CA GLU A 105 -2.26 -9.44 22.84
C GLU A 105 -2.37 -10.83 23.51
N ASP A 106 -3.57 -11.21 23.94
CA ASP A 106 -3.83 -12.51 24.60
C ASP A 106 -4.03 -13.64 23.58
N SER A 107 -4.32 -13.29 22.34
CA SER A 107 -4.55 -14.24 21.26
C SER A 107 -3.25 -14.54 20.52
N ALA A 108 -2.91 -15.82 20.36
CA ALA A 108 -1.71 -16.27 19.65
C ALA A 108 -1.94 -16.44 18.14
N THR A 109 -3.18 -16.58 17.70
CA THR A 109 -3.57 -16.93 16.32
C THR A 109 -4.77 -16.14 15.83
N VAL A 110 -4.89 -16.10 14.50
CA VAL A 110 -6.12 -15.74 13.80
C VAL A 110 -6.83 -17.06 13.47
N HIS A 111 -8.03 -17.23 13.98
CA HIS A 111 -8.91 -18.35 13.63
C HIS A 111 -9.84 -17.95 12.48
N GLY A 112 -9.99 -18.82 11.46
CA GLY A 112 -10.87 -18.56 10.33
C GLY A 112 -10.44 -19.25 9.06
N GLU A 113 -10.93 -18.73 7.95
CA GLU A 113 -10.60 -19.20 6.61
C GLU A 113 -10.17 -18.03 5.72
N ALA A 114 -9.17 -18.26 4.91
CA ALA A 114 -8.78 -17.28 3.89
C ALA A 114 -8.49 -17.95 2.55
N THR A 115 -8.86 -17.25 1.47
CA THR A 115 -8.62 -17.65 0.09
C THR A 115 -7.92 -16.55 -0.69
N VAL A 116 -7.10 -16.95 -1.67
CA VAL A 116 -6.54 -16.07 -2.69
C VAL A 116 -7.15 -16.49 -4.02
N ASP A 117 -8.01 -15.65 -4.57
CA ASP A 117 -8.93 -16.03 -5.66
C ASP A 117 -9.64 -17.34 -5.28
N ASP A 118 -9.44 -18.43 -6.02
CA ASP A 118 -10.04 -19.75 -5.78
C ASP A 118 -9.12 -20.71 -4.98
N THR A 119 -7.97 -20.22 -4.49
CA THR A 119 -6.99 -21.06 -3.79
C THR A 119 -7.10 -20.86 -2.29
N LEU A 120 -7.37 -21.94 -1.54
CA LEU A 120 -7.36 -21.92 -0.09
C LEU A 120 -5.95 -21.58 0.42
N LEU A 121 -5.85 -20.53 1.22
CA LEU A 121 -4.61 -20.07 1.87
C LEU A 121 -4.43 -20.76 3.23
N PHE A 122 -5.49 -20.81 4.03
CA PHE A 122 -5.56 -21.55 5.27
C PHE A 122 -7.04 -21.75 5.69
N ASP A 123 -7.26 -22.75 6.53
CA ASP A 123 -8.50 -23.03 7.24
C ASP A 123 -8.12 -23.47 8.66
N GLY A 124 -8.68 -22.83 9.70
CA GLY A 124 -8.34 -23.02 11.11
C GLY A 124 -7.45 -21.93 11.67
N ASP A 125 -6.39 -22.28 12.40
CA ASP A 125 -5.55 -21.36 13.17
C ASP A 125 -4.22 -21.08 12.50
N VAL A 126 -3.89 -19.78 12.35
CA VAL A 126 -2.58 -19.31 11.88
C VAL A 126 -2.07 -18.15 12.73
N PRO A 127 -0.74 -18.01 12.95
CA PRO A 127 -0.16 -16.87 13.67
C PRO A 127 -0.42 -15.52 13.01
N GLY A 128 -0.80 -15.52 11.74
CA GLY A 128 -1.15 -14.36 10.96
C GLY A 128 -1.02 -14.61 9.47
N VAL A 129 -1.37 -13.61 8.70
CA VAL A 129 -1.24 -13.60 7.23
C VAL A 129 -0.48 -12.38 6.79
N LEU A 130 0.44 -12.56 5.85
CA LEU A 130 1.17 -11.48 5.19
C LEU A 130 0.65 -11.33 3.76
N ILE A 131 0.32 -10.10 3.37
CA ILE A 131 -0.21 -9.73 2.06
C ILE A 131 0.70 -8.67 1.47
N GLU A 132 1.20 -8.88 0.27
CA GLU A 132 2.10 -7.94 -0.41
C GLU A 132 1.60 -7.58 -1.80
N PRO A 133 1.58 -6.28 -2.17
CA PRO A 133 1.46 -5.85 -3.56
C PRO A 133 2.63 -6.36 -4.40
N ILE A 134 2.36 -6.84 -5.60
CA ILE A 134 3.37 -7.16 -6.60
C ILE A 134 3.20 -6.26 -7.82
N ARG A 135 4.30 -5.94 -8.49
CA ARG A 135 4.31 -4.93 -9.57
C ARG A 135 3.77 -5.45 -10.91
N ALA A 136 3.61 -6.76 -11.03
CA ALA A 136 3.02 -7.43 -12.18
C ALA A 136 1.63 -7.99 -11.83
N VAL A 137 0.83 -8.34 -12.84
CA VAL A 137 -0.37 -9.14 -12.64
C VAL A 137 0.03 -10.51 -12.06
N PRO A 138 -0.79 -11.08 -11.18
CA PRO A 138 -2.16 -10.76 -10.83
C PRO A 138 -2.33 -9.57 -9.87
N GLY A 139 -1.30 -9.06 -9.20
CA GLY A 139 -1.31 -7.79 -8.48
C GLY A 139 -0.96 -7.90 -6.99
N LEU A 140 -1.30 -8.99 -6.34
CA LEU A 140 -0.92 -9.26 -4.96
C LEU A 140 -0.46 -10.71 -4.78
N ARG A 141 0.18 -10.96 -3.64
CA ARG A 141 0.45 -12.29 -3.12
C ARG A 141 0.18 -12.32 -1.62
N ALA A 142 -0.23 -13.47 -1.11
CA ALA A 142 -0.46 -13.67 0.31
C ALA A 142 0.17 -14.98 0.79
N SER A 143 0.49 -15.03 2.07
CA SER A 143 1.05 -16.20 2.72
C SER A 143 0.59 -16.29 4.16
N ALA A 144 0.12 -17.44 4.59
CA ALA A 144 0.01 -17.74 6.01
C ALA A 144 1.41 -17.72 6.65
N MET A 145 1.50 -17.20 7.86
CA MET A 145 2.76 -17.07 8.59
C MET A 145 3.02 -18.28 9.46
N SER A 146 4.29 -18.53 9.73
CA SER A 146 4.74 -19.52 10.73
C SER A 146 4.72 -18.91 12.13
N SER A 147 4.88 -19.74 13.18
CA SER A 147 5.04 -19.28 14.57
C SER A 147 6.20 -18.29 14.76
N ARG A 148 7.17 -18.27 13.86
CA ARG A 148 8.28 -17.30 13.84
C ARG A 148 7.96 -16.05 13.02
N MET A 149 6.68 -15.81 12.69
CA MET A 149 6.20 -14.69 11.89
C MET A 149 6.87 -14.56 10.50
N ARG A 150 7.19 -15.71 9.89
CA ARG A 150 7.76 -15.78 8.53
C ARG A 150 6.74 -16.34 7.57
N ALA A 151 6.68 -15.77 6.37
CA ALA A 151 5.87 -16.32 5.28
C ALA A 151 6.25 -17.78 4.99
N LYS A 152 5.23 -18.63 4.81
CA LYS A 152 5.39 -20.04 4.42
C LYS A 152 5.32 -20.15 2.88
N ARG A 153 4.17 -20.52 2.37
CA ARG A 153 3.91 -20.64 0.93
C ARG A 153 3.22 -19.37 0.44
N TRP A 154 3.75 -18.79 -0.62
CA TRP A 154 3.12 -17.68 -1.30
C TRP A 154 2.08 -18.15 -2.32
N VAL A 155 0.91 -17.54 -2.29
CA VAL A 155 -0.13 -17.67 -3.30
C VAL A 155 -0.35 -16.29 -3.91
N ALA A 156 -0.26 -16.19 -5.23
CA ALA A 156 -0.47 -14.94 -5.95
C ALA A 156 -1.88 -14.92 -6.55
N GLY A 157 -2.53 -13.76 -6.50
CA GLY A 157 -3.90 -13.59 -6.98
C GLY A 157 -4.28 -12.13 -7.19
N ARG A 158 -5.53 -11.94 -7.62
CA ARG A 158 -6.15 -10.62 -7.76
C ARG A 158 -6.75 -10.12 -6.45
N ALA A 159 -7.22 -11.05 -5.63
CA ALA A 159 -7.86 -10.75 -4.37
C ALA A 159 -7.45 -11.78 -3.32
N VAL A 160 -7.43 -11.36 -2.07
CA VAL A 160 -7.32 -12.23 -0.90
C VAL A 160 -8.44 -11.86 0.06
N GLN A 161 -9.16 -12.84 0.56
CA GLN A 161 -10.33 -12.68 1.43
C GLN A 161 -10.15 -13.46 2.71
N LEU A 162 -10.61 -12.88 3.82
CA LEU A 162 -10.60 -13.47 5.15
C LEU A 162 -12.01 -13.43 5.74
N GLY A 163 -12.49 -14.59 6.23
CA GLY A 163 -13.56 -14.72 7.19
C GLY A 163 -12.97 -15.23 8.50
N THR A 164 -13.25 -14.57 9.64
CA THR A 164 -12.62 -14.86 10.92
C THR A 164 -13.51 -14.47 12.09
N ASP A 165 -13.27 -15.04 13.26
CA ASP A 165 -13.90 -14.60 14.51
C ASP A 165 -13.37 -13.21 14.96
N GLY A 166 -12.12 -12.88 14.61
CA GLY A 166 -11.50 -11.59 14.85
C GLY A 166 -10.08 -11.53 14.32
N ALA A 167 -9.74 -10.45 13.61
CA ALA A 167 -8.37 -10.18 13.19
C ALA A 167 -8.07 -8.68 13.20
N LEU A 168 -6.88 -8.30 13.68
CA LEU A 168 -6.36 -6.95 13.56
C LEU A 168 -5.73 -6.76 12.17
N VAL A 169 -6.20 -5.79 11.43
CA VAL A 169 -5.66 -5.45 10.10
C VAL A 169 -4.60 -4.37 10.25
N VAL A 170 -3.36 -4.69 9.85
CA VAL A 170 -2.25 -3.73 9.83
C VAL A 170 -1.89 -3.41 8.38
N ARG A 171 -1.90 -2.14 7.99
CA ARG A 171 -1.61 -1.65 6.62
C ARG A 171 -0.35 -0.81 6.61
N ASP A 172 0.68 -1.21 5.89
CA ASP A 172 1.97 -0.50 5.79
C ASP A 172 2.55 -0.09 7.17
N GLY A 173 2.32 -0.91 8.20
CA GLY A 173 2.74 -0.69 9.58
C GLY A 173 1.76 0.10 10.45
N MET A 174 0.60 0.49 9.91
CA MET A 174 -0.45 1.19 10.66
C MET A 174 -1.55 0.21 11.04
N ALA A 175 -1.71 -0.03 12.34
CA ALA A 175 -2.75 -0.90 12.86
C ALA A 175 -4.15 -0.26 12.73
N GLY A 176 -5.13 -1.09 12.43
CA GLY A 176 -6.54 -0.71 12.48
C GLY A 176 -6.98 -0.41 13.91
N LYS A 177 -8.05 0.36 14.06
CA LYS A 177 -8.56 0.79 15.38
C LYS A 177 -9.18 -0.35 16.19
N ARG A 178 -9.66 -1.39 15.54
CA ARG A 178 -10.33 -2.54 16.15
C ARG A 178 -10.25 -3.76 15.25
N PRO A 179 -10.36 -4.98 15.81
CA PRO A 179 -10.46 -6.21 15.05
C PRO A 179 -11.68 -6.22 14.13
N VAL A 180 -11.58 -6.96 13.03
CA VAL A 180 -12.64 -7.17 12.04
C VAL A 180 -12.94 -8.65 11.90
N ARG A 181 -14.16 -8.98 11.47
CA ARG A 181 -14.58 -10.38 11.17
C ARG A 181 -14.44 -10.73 9.69
N ARG A 182 -14.29 -9.72 8.85
CA ARG A 182 -14.06 -9.90 7.40
C ARG A 182 -13.09 -8.84 6.93
N SER A 183 -12.21 -9.23 6.05
CA SER A 183 -11.28 -8.30 5.39
C SER A 183 -10.92 -8.81 4.00
N THR A 184 -10.81 -7.90 3.06
CA THR A 184 -10.46 -8.22 1.68
C THR A 184 -9.43 -7.23 1.18
N PHE A 185 -8.38 -7.74 0.53
CA PHE A 185 -7.47 -6.91 -0.28
C PHE A 185 -7.58 -7.36 -1.73
N TYR A 186 -7.65 -6.41 -2.64
CA TYR A 186 -7.79 -6.73 -4.06
C TYR A 186 -7.14 -5.71 -4.97
N ARG A 187 -6.82 -6.17 -6.16
CA ARG A 187 -6.31 -5.32 -7.23
C ARG A 187 -7.44 -4.45 -7.77
N HIS A 188 -7.24 -3.14 -7.71
CA HIS A 188 -8.13 -2.19 -8.37
C HIS A 188 -8.07 -2.36 -9.90
N THR A 189 -9.14 -2.02 -10.58
CA THR A 189 -9.24 -2.12 -12.05
C THR A 189 -8.19 -1.29 -12.74
N GLU A 190 -7.95 -0.07 -12.26
CA GLU A 190 -6.90 0.80 -12.72
C GLU A 190 -5.68 0.74 -11.80
N GLY A 191 -4.49 0.64 -12.39
CA GLY A 191 -3.23 0.76 -11.65
C GLY A 191 -2.82 2.22 -11.50
N TRP A 192 -1.78 2.49 -10.71
CA TRP A 192 -1.21 3.83 -10.51
C TRP A 192 0.11 4.01 -11.28
N LEU A 193 0.46 5.25 -11.61
CA LEU A 193 1.67 5.60 -12.34
C LEU A 193 2.85 5.74 -11.38
N SER A 194 3.69 4.72 -11.30
CA SER A 194 4.91 4.68 -10.48
C SER A 194 6.12 5.18 -11.24
N VAL A 195 6.77 6.24 -10.77
CA VAL A 195 8.00 6.78 -11.35
C VAL A 195 9.21 6.02 -10.85
N ARG A 196 10.09 5.65 -11.81
CA ARG A 196 11.38 4.99 -11.53
C ARG A 196 12.55 5.61 -12.26
#